data_bcb0a929c05f5e9cf0628e6685f8e9aa
#
_entry.id   bcb0a929c05f5e9cf0628e6685f8e9aa
#
_cell.length_a   1.000
_cell.length_b   1.000
_cell.length_c   1.000
_cell.angle_alpha   90.00
_cell.angle_beta   90.00
_cell.angle_gamma   90.00
#
_symmetry.space_group_name_H-M   'P 1'
#
loop_
_entity.id
_entity.type
_entity.pdbx_description
1 polymer ?
#
loop_
_entity_poly.entity_id
_entity_poly.type
_entity_poly.pdbx_seq_one_letter_code
_entity_poly.pdbx_strand_id
1 'polypeptide(L)'
;MAGVLVIGVAVVDFVFAVDTLPSQPTKYRAQTAEIVGGGCAANAAVAIARLGGRAVLGARLGDDAIGEMIVEDLGREGVDCALVQRTSGARSSFSSVYVDNAGERQIMNFRGQGLTSETAWIAQAPRMGAVLADTRWSEGAKRALALAAEWGVPGVVDAEAPMDPAALVGAS
;
A
#
# COMPACT_ATOMS: atom_id res chain seq x y z
N MET A 1 -10.82 -20.62 6.08
CA MET A 1 -10.05 -19.77 7.02
C MET A 1 -10.65 -18.37 6.97
N ALA A 2 -10.74 -17.68 8.10
CA ALA A 2 -11.16 -16.30 8.14
C ALA A 2 -10.08 -15.45 7.41
N GLY A 3 -10.49 -14.65 6.43
CA GLY A 3 -9.58 -13.78 5.70
C GLY A 3 -9.37 -12.44 6.40
N VAL A 4 -8.51 -11.58 5.85
CA VAL A 4 -8.20 -10.24 6.35
C VAL A 4 -8.56 -9.20 5.28
N LEU A 5 -9.32 -8.17 5.68
CA LEU A 5 -9.46 -6.95 4.91
C LEU A 5 -8.27 -6.05 5.20
N VAL A 6 -7.57 -5.64 4.17
CA VAL A 6 -6.40 -4.75 4.29
C VAL A 6 -6.70 -3.45 3.58
N ILE A 7 -6.60 -2.32 4.28
CA ILE A 7 -6.91 -0.99 3.73
C ILE A 7 -5.69 -0.07 3.87
N GLY A 8 -5.26 0.53 2.77
CA GLY A 8 -4.17 1.50 2.82
C GLY A 8 -3.46 1.71 1.49
N VAL A 9 -2.14 1.86 1.55
CA VAL A 9 -1.31 2.25 0.42
C VAL A 9 -0.76 1.03 -0.32
N ALA A 10 -0.88 1.09 -1.65
CA ALA A 10 -0.19 0.23 -2.60
C ALA A 10 0.63 1.11 -3.55
N VAL A 11 1.88 0.76 -3.77
CA VAL A 11 2.81 1.48 -4.63
C VAL A 11 3.65 0.50 -5.43
N VAL A 12 4.39 1.02 -6.40
CA VAL A 12 5.50 0.30 -7.02
C VAL A 12 6.80 1.05 -6.72
N ASP A 13 7.83 0.31 -6.38
CA ASP A 13 9.16 0.85 -6.11
C ASP A 13 10.13 0.45 -7.22
N PHE A 14 10.79 1.43 -7.84
CA PHE A 14 11.89 1.26 -8.77
C PHE A 14 13.19 1.26 -7.97
N VAL A 15 13.75 0.08 -7.73
CA VAL A 15 14.92 -0.12 -6.89
C VAL A 15 16.17 -0.17 -7.76
N PHE A 16 17.15 0.67 -7.46
CA PHE A 16 18.41 0.79 -8.17
C PHE A 16 19.57 0.48 -7.22
N ALA A 17 20.36 -0.55 -7.51
CA ALA A 17 21.64 -0.76 -6.83
C ALA A 17 22.70 0.16 -7.43
N VAL A 18 23.36 0.94 -6.59
CA VAL A 18 24.39 1.91 -6.99
C VAL A 18 25.67 1.73 -6.15
N ASP A 19 26.81 2.18 -6.66
CA ASP A 19 28.06 2.12 -5.88
C ASP A 19 27.99 3.01 -4.63
N THR A 20 27.46 4.23 -4.82
CA THR A 20 27.28 5.25 -3.77
C THR A 20 25.99 6.00 -4.03
N LEU A 21 25.34 6.48 -2.96
CA LEU A 21 24.10 7.26 -3.08
C LEU A 21 24.33 8.56 -3.87
N PRO A 22 23.38 8.96 -4.72
CA PRO A 22 23.42 10.21 -5.47
C PRO A 22 23.59 11.43 -4.56
N SER A 23 24.68 12.20 -4.73
CA SER A 23 24.97 13.39 -3.94
C SER A 23 25.32 14.61 -4.78
N GLN A 24 25.50 14.44 -6.10
CA GLN A 24 25.89 15.49 -7.03
C GLN A 24 24.94 15.55 -8.24
N PRO A 25 24.78 16.72 -8.88
CA PRO A 25 23.95 16.86 -10.08
C PRO A 25 24.63 16.29 -11.33
N THR A 26 24.81 14.98 -11.38
CA THR A 26 25.46 14.27 -12.49
C THR A 26 24.67 13.00 -12.83
N LYS A 27 25.10 12.32 -13.90
CA LYS A 27 24.52 11.03 -14.28
C LYS A 27 25.10 9.91 -13.43
N TYR A 28 24.25 9.23 -12.67
CA TYR A 28 24.59 7.97 -12.01
C TYR A 28 24.17 6.79 -12.88
N ARG A 29 24.90 5.68 -12.78
CA ARG A 29 24.55 4.41 -13.41
C ARG A 29 24.31 3.39 -12.34
N ALA A 30 23.14 2.75 -12.40
CA ALA A 30 22.83 1.61 -11.53
C ALA A 30 23.57 0.36 -12.02
N GLN A 31 23.99 -0.47 -11.09
CA GLN A 31 24.53 -1.81 -11.35
C GLN A 31 23.40 -2.77 -11.73
N THR A 32 22.28 -2.70 -11.01
CA THR A 32 21.04 -3.43 -11.30
C THR A 32 19.84 -2.53 -11.07
N ALA A 33 18.71 -2.89 -11.68
CA ALA A 33 17.44 -2.23 -11.44
C ALA A 33 16.33 -3.30 -11.36
N GLU A 34 15.45 -3.14 -10.38
CA GLU A 34 14.31 -4.01 -10.16
C GLU A 34 13.04 -3.16 -9.97
N ILE A 35 11.91 -3.75 -10.34
CA ILE A 35 10.58 -3.19 -10.09
C ILE A 35 9.89 -4.12 -9.11
N VAL A 36 9.54 -3.60 -7.93
CA VAL A 36 8.96 -4.39 -6.85
C VAL A 36 7.69 -3.75 -6.32
N GLY A 37 6.76 -4.56 -5.87
CA GLY A 37 5.58 -4.08 -5.14
C GLY A 37 5.98 -3.47 -3.80
N GLY A 38 5.27 -2.42 -3.38
CA GLY A 38 5.50 -1.70 -2.13
C GLY A 38 4.21 -1.14 -1.54
N GLY A 39 4.36 -0.44 -0.41
CA GLY A 39 3.25 0.08 0.38
C GLY A 39 2.86 -0.85 1.53
N CYS A 40 2.65 -0.26 2.71
CA CYS A 40 2.45 -1.04 3.95
C CYS A 40 1.27 -2.00 3.84
N ALA A 41 0.11 -1.51 3.38
CA ALA A 41 -1.07 -2.34 3.20
C ALA A 41 -0.87 -3.43 2.12
N ALA A 42 -0.28 -3.08 0.98
CA ALA A 42 -0.02 -4.05 -0.08
C ALA A 42 0.94 -5.16 0.38
N ASN A 43 2.02 -4.79 1.06
CA ASN A 43 2.98 -5.76 1.62
C ASN A 43 2.33 -6.69 2.64
N ALA A 44 1.46 -6.16 3.52
CA ALA A 44 0.70 -6.97 4.46
C ALA A 44 -0.24 -7.94 3.74
N ALA A 45 -0.94 -7.49 2.70
CA ALA A 45 -1.84 -8.33 1.90
C ALA A 45 -1.08 -9.48 1.21
N VAL A 46 0.08 -9.19 0.61
CA VAL A 46 0.97 -10.19 0.01
C VAL A 46 1.47 -11.18 1.07
N ALA A 47 1.91 -10.71 2.24
CA ALA A 47 2.36 -11.59 3.31
C ALA A 47 1.24 -12.54 3.77
N ILE A 48 0.01 -12.05 3.93
CA ILE A 48 -1.15 -12.88 4.27
C ILE A 48 -1.40 -13.94 3.19
N ALA A 49 -1.38 -13.56 1.91
CA ALA A 49 -1.58 -14.48 0.80
C ALA A 49 -0.48 -15.57 0.75
N ARG A 50 0.78 -15.19 0.89
CA ARG A 50 1.92 -16.12 0.93
C ARG A 50 1.88 -17.10 2.11
N LEU A 51 1.26 -16.69 3.23
CA LEU A 51 1.01 -17.57 4.38
C LEU A 51 -0.23 -18.47 4.20
N GLY A 52 -0.87 -18.45 3.02
CA GLY A 52 -2.05 -19.24 2.70
C GLY A 52 -3.37 -18.65 3.24
N GLY A 53 -3.36 -17.39 3.72
CA GLY A 53 -4.56 -16.66 4.11
C GLY A 53 -5.25 -16.02 2.91
N ARG A 54 -6.53 -15.64 3.06
CA ARG A 54 -7.24 -14.81 2.09
C ARG A 54 -7.03 -13.34 2.45
N ALA A 55 -6.46 -12.56 1.55
CA ALA A 55 -6.35 -11.11 1.66
C ALA A 55 -7.24 -10.41 0.63
N VAL A 56 -8.05 -9.45 1.08
CA VAL A 56 -8.78 -8.51 0.23
C VAL A 56 -8.16 -7.13 0.46
N LEU A 57 -7.63 -6.53 -0.59
CA LEU A 57 -6.99 -5.21 -0.51
C LEU A 57 -7.93 -4.12 -1.01
N GLY A 58 -8.15 -3.10 -0.19
CA GLY A 58 -8.73 -1.82 -0.61
C GLY A 58 -7.66 -0.74 -0.61
N ALA A 59 -7.37 -0.22 -1.79
CA ALA A 59 -6.39 0.83 -2.01
C ALA A 59 -6.90 1.83 -3.04
N ARG A 60 -6.24 2.99 -3.15
CA ARG A 60 -6.57 4.03 -4.14
C ARG A 60 -5.45 4.12 -5.17
N LEU A 61 -5.80 3.95 -6.42
CA LEU A 61 -4.87 4.04 -7.54
C LEU A 61 -5.41 4.99 -8.62
N GLY A 62 -4.52 5.51 -9.43
CA GLY A 62 -4.88 6.17 -10.67
C GLY A 62 -5.28 5.16 -11.74
N ASP A 63 -5.99 5.63 -12.74
CA ASP A 63 -6.27 4.88 -13.97
C ASP A 63 -5.10 5.09 -14.95
N ASP A 64 -3.90 4.68 -14.53
CA ASP A 64 -2.64 4.85 -15.23
C ASP A 64 -1.83 3.54 -15.28
N ALA A 65 -0.74 3.53 -16.06
CA ALA A 65 0.10 2.34 -16.23
C ALA A 65 0.73 1.85 -14.92
N ILE A 66 1.02 2.76 -13.98
CA ILE A 66 1.55 2.40 -12.64
C ILE A 66 0.48 1.66 -11.84
N GLY A 67 -0.76 2.15 -11.86
CA GLY A 67 -1.88 1.48 -11.19
C GLY A 67 -2.17 0.09 -11.76
N GLU A 68 -2.05 -0.09 -13.07
CA GLU A 68 -2.18 -1.41 -13.71
C GLU A 68 -1.09 -2.36 -13.24
N MET A 69 0.17 -1.92 -13.28
CA MET A 69 1.33 -2.70 -12.81
C MET A 69 1.16 -3.17 -11.35
N ILE A 70 0.66 -2.29 -10.47
CA ILE A 70 0.39 -2.63 -9.06
C ILE A 70 -0.67 -3.73 -8.94
N VAL A 71 -1.80 -3.61 -9.66
CA VAL A 71 -2.89 -4.58 -9.59
C VAL A 71 -2.48 -5.94 -10.16
N GLU A 72 -1.75 -5.94 -11.28
CA GLU A 72 -1.24 -7.18 -11.88
C GLU A 72 -0.27 -7.91 -10.94
N ASP A 73 0.64 -7.19 -10.30
CA ASP A 73 1.62 -7.76 -9.38
C ASP A 73 0.93 -8.37 -8.15
N LEU A 74 0.03 -7.63 -7.52
CA LEU A 74 -0.78 -8.11 -6.40
C LEU A 74 -1.63 -9.33 -6.77
N GLY A 75 -2.19 -9.36 -7.97
CA GLY A 75 -2.95 -10.50 -8.48
C GLY A 75 -2.08 -11.76 -8.64
N ARG A 76 -0.83 -11.63 -9.11
CA ARG A 76 0.13 -12.74 -9.17
C ARG A 76 0.49 -13.29 -7.79
N GLU A 77 0.48 -12.43 -6.77
CA GLU A 77 0.71 -12.81 -5.36
C GLU A 77 -0.55 -13.40 -4.69
N GLY A 78 -1.68 -13.48 -5.40
CA GLY A 78 -2.92 -14.06 -4.89
C GLY A 78 -3.75 -13.12 -4.01
N VAL A 79 -3.50 -11.81 -4.08
CA VAL A 79 -4.30 -10.80 -3.37
C VAL A 79 -5.57 -10.50 -4.16
N ASP A 80 -6.70 -10.48 -3.46
CA ASP A 80 -7.99 -10.05 -4.03
C ASP A 80 -8.05 -8.52 -4.10
N CYS A 81 -7.96 -7.97 -5.31
CA CYS A 81 -7.94 -6.54 -5.61
C CYS A 81 -9.33 -5.97 -5.98
N ALA A 82 -10.42 -6.70 -5.77
CA ALA A 82 -11.77 -6.25 -6.16
C ALA A 82 -12.21 -4.94 -5.50
N LEU A 83 -11.60 -4.57 -4.37
CA LEU A 83 -11.83 -3.29 -3.68
C LEU A 83 -10.83 -2.19 -4.02
N VAL A 84 -9.93 -2.40 -4.96
CA VAL A 84 -9.01 -1.33 -5.39
C VAL A 84 -9.77 -0.31 -6.21
N GLN A 85 -9.79 0.94 -5.76
CA GLN A 85 -10.44 2.04 -6.47
C GLN A 85 -9.49 2.66 -7.49
N ARG A 86 -9.91 2.67 -8.75
CA ARG A 86 -9.22 3.33 -9.86
C ARG A 86 -9.90 4.67 -10.14
N THR A 87 -9.14 5.75 -10.06
CA THR A 87 -9.65 7.11 -10.32
C THR A 87 -9.18 7.58 -11.68
N SER A 88 -10.13 7.87 -12.58
CA SER A 88 -9.81 8.36 -13.93
C SER A 88 -9.11 9.72 -13.88
N GLY A 89 -8.02 9.84 -14.65
CA GLY A 89 -7.18 11.04 -14.70
C GLY A 89 -6.27 11.24 -13.49
N ALA A 90 -6.35 10.39 -12.46
CA ALA A 90 -5.45 10.41 -11.33
C ALA A 90 -4.14 9.66 -11.65
N ARG A 91 -3.13 9.89 -10.82
CA ARG A 91 -1.83 9.25 -10.92
C ARG A 91 -1.55 8.40 -9.67
N SER A 92 -1.10 7.17 -9.90
CA SER A 92 -0.73 6.25 -8.83
C SER A 92 0.58 6.63 -8.16
N SER A 93 0.77 6.18 -6.93
CA SER A 93 2.00 6.39 -6.16
C SER A 93 3.11 5.46 -6.62
N PHE A 94 4.34 5.97 -6.63
CA PHE A 94 5.54 5.16 -6.86
C PHE A 94 6.77 5.79 -6.19
N SER A 95 7.84 5.02 -6.05
CA SER A 95 9.11 5.51 -5.52
C SER A 95 10.28 5.13 -6.43
N SER A 96 11.35 5.94 -6.37
CA SER A 96 12.69 5.53 -6.76
C SER A 96 13.51 5.29 -5.50
N VAL A 97 14.08 4.10 -5.37
CA VAL A 97 14.87 3.66 -4.22
C VAL A 97 16.28 3.39 -4.68
N TYR A 98 17.24 4.11 -4.16
CA TYR A 98 18.65 3.87 -4.40
C TYR A 98 19.23 3.14 -3.20
N VAL A 99 19.95 2.05 -3.45
CA VAL A 99 20.60 1.24 -2.40
C VAL A 99 22.09 1.15 -2.75
N ASP A 100 22.95 1.58 -1.84
CA ASP A 100 24.39 1.52 -2.06
C ASP A 100 25.04 0.23 -1.53
N ASN A 101 26.35 0.07 -1.76
CA ASN A 101 27.09 -1.10 -1.32
C ASN A 101 27.19 -1.24 0.22
N ALA A 102 26.89 -0.20 0.99
CA ALA A 102 26.79 -0.25 2.45
C ALA A 102 25.38 -0.66 2.95
N GLY A 103 24.41 -0.76 2.02
CA GLY A 103 23.01 -1.04 2.36
C GLY A 103 22.22 0.20 2.77
N GLU A 104 22.81 1.40 2.64
CA GLU A 104 22.12 2.65 2.90
C GLU A 104 21.12 2.95 1.77
N ARG A 105 20.00 3.61 2.14
CA ARG A 105 18.89 3.87 1.22
C ARG A 105 18.59 5.35 1.09
N GLN A 106 18.37 5.78 -0.13
CA GLN A 106 17.78 7.08 -0.45
C GLN A 106 16.52 6.85 -1.26
N ILE A 107 15.40 7.43 -0.82
CA ILE A 107 14.09 7.22 -1.42
C ILE A 107 13.53 8.55 -1.89
N MET A 108 13.08 8.58 -3.15
CA MET A 108 12.26 9.66 -3.68
C MET A 108 10.87 9.11 -3.96
N ASN A 109 9.88 9.58 -3.20
CA ASN A 109 8.50 9.11 -3.29
C ASN A 109 7.60 10.14 -3.97
N PHE A 110 6.81 9.70 -4.94
CA PHE A 110 5.65 10.40 -5.48
C PHE A 110 4.38 9.77 -4.90
N ARG A 111 3.64 10.53 -4.09
CA ARG A 111 2.47 10.02 -3.35
C ARG A 111 1.19 9.88 -4.18
N GLY A 112 1.28 10.01 -5.50
CA GLY A 112 0.13 10.06 -6.38
C GLY A 112 -0.52 11.44 -6.39
N GLN A 113 -1.50 11.61 -7.29
CA GLN A 113 -2.22 12.86 -7.48
C GLN A 113 -3.64 12.60 -7.95
N GLY A 114 -4.61 13.34 -7.41
CA GLY A 114 -6.01 13.24 -7.83
C GLY A 114 -6.71 11.94 -7.39
N LEU A 115 -6.10 11.16 -6.48
CA LEU A 115 -6.71 9.96 -5.93
C LEU A 115 -7.97 10.32 -5.12
N THR A 116 -9.00 9.49 -5.21
CA THR A 116 -10.26 9.74 -4.49
C THR A 116 -10.05 9.88 -2.99
N SER A 117 -10.75 10.80 -2.36
CA SER A 117 -10.85 10.90 -0.89
C SER A 117 -12.02 10.08 -0.33
N GLU A 118 -12.92 9.59 -1.18
CA GLU A 118 -14.10 8.86 -0.78
C GLU A 118 -13.76 7.53 -0.10
N THR A 119 -14.47 7.20 0.96
CA THR A 119 -14.28 5.97 1.75
C THR A 119 -15.52 5.08 1.80
N ALA A 120 -16.67 5.55 1.30
CA ALA A 120 -17.94 4.83 1.38
C ALA A 120 -17.89 3.44 0.74
N TRP A 121 -17.10 3.27 -0.31
CA TRP A 121 -16.92 2.00 -1.01
C TRP A 121 -16.26 0.91 -0.14
N ILE A 122 -15.53 1.27 0.91
CA ILE A 122 -14.92 0.30 1.86
C ILE A 122 -16.01 -0.55 2.53
N ALA A 123 -17.21 0.00 2.71
CA ALA A 123 -18.36 -0.75 3.25
C ALA A 123 -18.85 -1.89 2.34
N GLN A 124 -18.43 -1.92 1.08
CA GLN A 124 -18.74 -3.01 0.16
C GLN A 124 -17.84 -4.24 0.36
N ALA A 125 -16.83 -4.13 1.25
CA ALA A 125 -15.95 -5.24 1.57
C ALA A 125 -16.75 -6.46 2.07
N PRO A 126 -16.41 -7.68 1.64
CA PRO A 126 -16.95 -8.88 2.24
C PRO A 126 -16.53 -8.95 3.71
N ARG A 127 -17.43 -9.44 4.58
CA ARG A 127 -17.09 -9.64 5.99
C ARG A 127 -15.89 -10.57 6.13
N MET A 128 -14.87 -10.11 6.84
CA MET A 128 -13.61 -10.81 7.06
C MET A 128 -13.40 -11.09 8.56
N GLY A 129 -12.43 -11.94 8.90
CA GLY A 129 -12.12 -12.32 10.27
C GLY A 129 -11.26 -11.31 11.02
N ALA A 130 -10.62 -10.38 10.32
CA ALA A 130 -9.87 -9.26 10.87
C ALA A 130 -9.78 -8.12 9.84
N VAL A 131 -9.45 -6.94 10.31
CA VAL A 131 -9.15 -5.77 9.48
C VAL A 131 -7.76 -5.25 9.84
N LEU A 132 -6.94 -4.96 8.83
CA LEU A 132 -5.66 -4.27 8.97
C LEU A 132 -5.70 -2.97 8.17
N ALA A 133 -5.20 -1.89 8.73
CA ALA A 133 -5.06 -0.63 8.00
C ALA A 133 -3.69 0.00 8.24
N ASP A 134 -3.16 0.73 7.26
CA ASP A 134 -2.02 1.62 7.46
C ASP A 134 -2.47 3.07 7.67
N THR A 135 -1.61 3.88 8.30
CA THR A 135 -1.91 5.29 8.59
C THR A 135 -1.54 6.25 7.47
N ARG A 136 -1.06 5.75 6.32
CA ARG A 136 -0.73 6.57 5.14
C ARG A 136 -1.96 7.16 4.46
N TRP A 137 -3.12 6.56 4.72
CA TRP A 137 -4.44 7.06 4.33
C TRP A 137 -5.37 7.07 5.55
N SER A 138 -5.34 8.16 6.34
CA SER A 138 -6.04 8.28 7.62
C SER A 138 -7.55 8.04 7.53
N GLU A 139 -8.21 8.60 6.51
CA GLU A 139 -9.67 8.43 6.31
C GLU A 139 -10.02 6.97 6.02
N GLY A 140 -9.21 6.30 5.21
CA GLY A 140 -9.36 4.87 4.93
C GLY A 140 -9.17 4.03 6.19
N ALA A 141 -8.14 4.33 6.99
CA ALA A 141 -7.89 3.65 8.26
C ALA A 141 -9.06 3.81 9.23
N LYS A 142 -9.57 5.04 9.42
CA LYS A 142 -10.75 5.31 10.25
C LYS A 142 -11.97 4.49 9.81
N ARG A 143 -12.25 4.45 8.50
CA ARG A 143 -13.39 3.69 7.97
C ARG A 143 -13.20 2.18 8.13
N ALA A 144 -11.97 1.69 7.91
CA ALA A 144 -11.63 0.28 8.08
C ALA A 144 -11.81 -0.19 9.52
N LEU A 145 -11.32 0.59 10.50
CA LEU A 145 -11.46 0.27 11.91
C LEU A 145 -12.92 0.36 12.39
N ALA A 146 -13.69 1.34 11.90
CA ALA A 146 -15.12 1.38 12.15
C ALA A 146 -15.81 0.10 11.65
N LEU A 147 -15.42 -0.40 10.49
CA LEU A 147 -15.94 -1.64 9.92
C LEU A 147 -15.54 -2.87 10.76
N ALA A 148 -14.31 -2.90 11.29
CA ALA A 148 -13.88 -3.94 12.23
C ALA A 148 -14.75 -3.97 13.48
N ALA A 149 -15.05 -2.81 14.06
CA ALA A 149 -15.94 -2.67 15.21
C ALA A 149 -17.37 -3.10 14.88
N GLU A 150 -17.93 -2.68 13.73
CA GLU A 150 -19.24 -3.10 13.25
C GLU A 150 -19.33 -4.63 13.08
N TRP A 151 -18.25 -5.27 12.65
CA TRP A 151 -18.17 -6.72 12.47
C TRP A 151 -17.86 -7.50 13.76
N GLY A 152 -17.39 -6.82 14.81
CA GLY A 152 -16.93 -7.46 16.05
C GLY A 152 -15.69 -8.31 15.83
N VAL A 153 -14.74 -7.83 15.02
CA VAL A 153 -13.49 -8.51 14.69
C VAL A 153 -12.28 -7.63 15.06
N PRO A 154 -11.08 -8.22 15.23
CA PRO A 154 -9.88 -7.43 15.50
C PRO A 154 -9.61 -6.38 14.41
N GLY A 155 -9.25 -5.16 14.83
CA GLY A 155 -8.77 -4.08 13.99
C GLY A 155 -7.30 -3.76 14.32
N VAL A 156 -6.40 -4.02 13.40
CA VAL A 156 -4.95 -3.81 13.54
C VAL A 156 -4.51 -2.61 12.71
N VAL A 157 -3.59 -1.80 13.26
CA VAL A 157 -3.03 -0.64 12.56
C VAL A 157 -1.52 -0.74 12.45
N ASP A 158 -1.01 -0.62 11.23
CA ASP A 158 0.40 -0.32 10.97
C ASP A 158 0.57 1.20 11.01
N ALA A 159 1.10 1.69 12.13
CA ALA A 159 1.19 3.11 12.45
C ALA A 159 2.60 3.65 12.22
N GLU A 160 2.72 4.65 11.34
CA GLU A 160 3.97 5.38 11.10
C GLU A 160 3.79 6.88 11.33
N ALA A 161 4.69 7.46 12.12
CA ALA A 161 4.70 8.90 12.39
C ALA A 161 5.22 9.72 11.17
N PRO A 162 4.74 10.96 10.96
CA PRO A 162 3.63 11.60 11.69
C PRO A 162 2.27 11.04 11.27
N MET A 163 1.37 10.84 12.23
CA MET A 163 0.03 10.33 11.98
C MET A 163 -1.04 11.15 12.75
N ASP A 164 -2.27 11.12 12.25
CA ASP A 164 -3.43 11.62 12.97
C ASP A 164 -3.86 10.59 14.04
N PRO A 165 -3.79 10.90 15.36
CA PRO A 165 -4.21 9.98 16.41
C PRO A 165 -5.66 9.50 16.26
N ALA A 166 -6.53 10.29 15.61
CA ALA A 166 -7.89 9.89 15.32
C ALA A 166 -7.98 8.70 14.35
N ALA A 167 -6.93 8.39 13.59
CA ALA A 167 -6.86 7.19 12.74
C ALA A 167 -6.76 5.90 13.56
N LEU A 168 -6.41 5.97 14.84
CA LEU A 168 -6.27 4.82 15.74
C LEU A 168 -7.55 4.49 16.52
N VAL A 169 -8.60 5.29 16.41
CA VAL A 169 -9.86 5.06 17.13
C VAL A 169 -10.49 3.77 16.59
N GLY A 170 -10.69 2.79 17.46
CA GLY A 170 -11.24 1.48 17.11
C GLY A 170 -10.19 0.40 16.82
N ALA A 171 -8.90 0.71 16.93
CA ALA A 171 -7.87 -0.34 16.94
C ALA A 171 -8.00 -1.19 18.23
N SER A 172 -7.76 -2.49 18.12
CA SER A 172 -7.85 -3.48 19.21
C SER A 172 -6.57 -4.29 19.34
#